data_9d725d0e2f5834f34b741c9f8687d4ae
#
_entry.id   9d725d0e2f5834f34b741c9f8687d4ae
#
_cell.length_a   1.000
_cell.length_b   1.000
_cell.length_c   1.000
_cell.angle_alpha   90.00
_cell.angle_beta   90.00
_cell.angle_gamma   90.00
#
_symmetry.space_group_name_H-M   'P 1'
#
loop_
_entity.id
_entity.type
_entity.pdbx_description
1 polymer ?
#
loop_
_entity_poly.entity_id
_entity_poly.type
_entity_poly.pdbx_seq_one_letter_code
_entity_poly.pdbx_strand_id
1 'polypeptide(L)'
;MSIRFLRRSLVARHNQLLRSISNGQPPERSQAAQTGLLNDLDDCRIFVEGVDKDKTSDMTTNVIRKHLLDYTKHQCDLWGIAMEQNAPSGFYWDSTRRQWASTQCDVLVIDGRKVLLVPKAVVSYSKKHTPQQFHRHFVLNFLQHEHLRLRSALVKQTIKRGRVVREYVTKKSLIERDNAAFSKEFLTTFTNAHPQVFREFRAAPRTRTGSLPINNFSDFDVQGVSQYLREKLQAVPLGRDSATTFHRVAVSILDFVLYPRLTNPIIELEIHEGRKRIDLTFDNGATEGFFSRLPNQARLPCPFIFVECKNYGLEIGNPEIDQLSGRFSFNRGRVGLLICRSVANYEVLIERCRDTHRDGRGLILPLVDNDLLAALEERIGHIELPLERRLQEVYAQIAL
;
A
#
# COMPACT_ATOMS: atom_id res chain seq x y z
N MET A 1 10.16 -0.97 6.72
CA MET A 1 11.01 -2.14 6.35
C MET A 1 11.14 -2.19 4.83
N SER A 2 12.35 -2.02 4.28
CA SER A 2 12.54 -1.74 2.85
C SER A 2 12.25 -2.95 1.98
N ILE A 3 11.49 -2.76 0.88
CA ILE A 3 11.22 -3.73 -0.22
C ILE A 3 12.51 -4.40 -0.74
N ARG A 4 13.66 -3.73 -0.63
CA ARG A 4 14.98 -4.29 -0.97
C ARG A 4 15.41 -5.46 -0.07
N PHE A 5 14.97 -5.50 1.18
CA PHE A 5 15.31 -6.58 2.11
C PHE A 5 14.52 -7.85 1.78
N LEU A 6 13.26 -7.71 1.36
CA LEU A 6 12.42 -8.80 0.86
C LEU A 6 13.00 -9.44 -0.42
N ARG A 7 13.56 -8.66 -1.34
CA ARG A 7 14.16 -9.17 -2.58
C ARG A 7 15.37 -10.10 -2.37
N ARG A 8 16.32 -9.74 -1.49
CA ARG A 8 17.51 -10.57 -1.25
C ARG A 8 17.21 -11.87 -0.51
N SER A 9 16.19 -11.88 0.35
CA SER A 9 15.80 -13.07 1.10
C SER A 9 14.96 -14.05 0.27
N LEU A 10 14.28 -13.59 -0.78
CA LEU A 10 13.46 -14.43 -1.67
C LEU A 10 14.30 -15.35 -2.57
N VAL A 11 15.45 -14.90 -3.07
CA VAL A 11 16.28 -15.68 -4.01
C VAL A 11 16.87 -16.94 -3.34
N ALA A 12 17.35 -16.85 -2.11
CA ALA A 12 17.87 -18.03 -1.39
C ALA A 12 16.76 -19.01 -0.93
N ARG A 13 15.50 -18.57 -0.95
CA ARG A 13 14.31 -19.31 -0.49
C ARG A 13 13.53 -19.93 -1.62
N HIS A 14 13.90 -19.61 -2.82
CA HIS A 14 13.23 -19.95 -4.06
C HIS A 14 13.03 -21.46 -4.25
N ASN A 15 14.08 -22.26 -4.04
CA ASN A 15 14.04 -23.71 -4.25
C ASN A 15 13.11 -24.43 -3.26
N GLN A 16 12.94 -23.92 -2.05
CA GLN A 16 12.05 -24.52 -1.05
C GLN A 16 10.59 -24.13 -1.27
N LEU A 17 10.35 -22.91 -1.72
CA LEU A 17 9.02 -22.43 -2.11
C LEU A 17 8.50 -23.17 -3.35
N LEU A 18 9.36 -23.37 -4.34
CA LEU A 18 9.03 -24.12 -5.54
C LEU A 18 8.72 -25.60 -5.24
N ARG A 19 9.36 -26.21 -4.24
CA ARG A 19 9.06 -27.58 -3.79
C ARG A 19 7.64 -27.74 -3.23
N SER A 20 7.09 -26.70 -2.60
CA SER A 20 5.72 -26.71 -2.05
C SER A 20 4.63 -26.46 -3.08
N ILE A 21 4.98 -25.93 -4.27
CA ILE A 21 4.04 -25.47 -5.30
C ILE A 21 3.72 -26.54 -6.33
N SER A 22 4.63 -27.47 -6.53
CA SER A 22 4.62 -28.35 -7.72
C SER A 22 3.80 -29.62 -7.58
N ASN A 23 2.73 -29.68 -6.78
CA ASN A 23 1.90 -30.90 -6.62
C ASN A 23 2.73 -32.21 -6.60
N GLY A 24 3.86 -32.21 -5.89
CA GLY A 24 4.76 -33.37 -5.79
C GLY A 24 5.80 -33.51 -6.91
N GLN A 25 5.84 -32.60 -7.88
CA GLN A 25 6.97 -32.55 -8.83
C GLN A 25 8.01 -31.53 -8.35
N PRO A 26 9.28 -31.92 -8.13
CA PRO A 26 10.29 -31.00 -7.65
C PRO A 26 10.57 -29.91 -8.69
N PRO A 27 10.62 -28.63 -8.29
CA PRO A 27 10.94 -27.50 -9.18
C PRO A 27 12.35 -27.55 -9.76
N GLU A 28 13.19 -28.42 -9.24
CA GLU A 28 14.52 -28.78 -9.77
C GLU A 28 14.47 -29.22 -11.22
N ARG A 29 13.31 -29.63 -11.74
CA ARG A 29 13.08 -29.96 -13.15
C ARG A 29 12.74 -28.77 -14.04
N SER A 30 12.43 -27.58 -13.47
CA SER A 30 12.21 -26.39 -14.29
C SER A 30 13.54 -25.85 -14.80
N GLN A 31 13.71 -25.85 -16.11
CA GLN A 31 14.90 -25.29 -16.77
C GLN A 31 15.15 -23.84 -16.37
N ALA A 32 14.09 -23.06 -16.15
CA ALA A 32 14.17 -21.67 -15.69
C ALA A 32 14.76 -21.53 -14.28
N ALA A 33 14.49 -22.48 -13.38
CA ALA A 33 15.09 -22.50 -12.04
C ALA A 33 16.57 -22.87 -12.08
N GLN A 34 16.93 -23.82 -12.93
CA GLN A 34 18.32 -24.29 -13.09
C GLN A 34 19.22 -23.25 -13.74
N THR A 35 18.68 -22.44 -14.65
CA THR A 35 19.43 -21.41 -15.38
C THR A 35 19.53 -20.08 -14.69
N GLY A 36 18.92 -19.93 -13.50
CA GLY A 36 18.95 -18.69 -12.72
C GLY A 36 18.12 -17.55 -13.30
N LEU A 37 17.17 -17.84 -14.19
CA LEU A 37 16.25 -16.83 -14.76
C LEU A 37 15.25 -16.28 -13.75
N LEU A 38 14.97 -17.05 -12.68
CA LEU A 38 13.97 -16.70 -11.69
C LEU A 38 14.61 -15.84 -10.60
N ASN A 39 14.30 -14.55 -10.59
CA ASN A 39 14.77 -13.61 -9.58
C ASN A 39 13.66 -13.17 -8.60
N ASP A 40 12.39 -13.30 -9.00
CA ASP A 40 11.22 -12.99 -8.16
C ASP A 40 10.02 -13.90 -8.51
N LEU A 41 8.93 -13.77 -7.75
CA LEU A 41 7.72 -14.59 -7.95
C LEU A 41 7.01 -14.30 -9.28
N ASP A 42 7.12 -13.07 -9.80
CA ASP A 42 6.53 -12.69 -11.08
C ASP A 42 7.22 -13.47 -12.23
N ASP A 43 8.51 -13.77 -12.11
CA ASP A 43 9.25 -14.56 -13.09
C ASP A 43 8.73 -16.00 -13.19
N CYS A 44 8.28 -16.57 -12.05
CA CYS A 44 7.68 -17.91 -12.04
C CYS A 44 6.45 -17.99 -12.96
N ARG A 45 5.66 -16.92 -12.98
CA ARG A 45 4.48 -16.83 -13.85
C ARG A 45 4.85 -16.86 -15.33
N ILE A 46 6.01 -16.31 -15.70
CA ILE A 46 6.47 -16.21 -17.09
C ILE A 46 7.08 -17.52 -17.57
N PHE A 47 7.85 -18.19 -16.72
CA PHE A 47 8.70 -19.29 -17.13
C PHE A 47 8.30 -20.67 -16.59
N VAL A 48 7.53 -20.75 -15.49
CA VAL A 48 7.21 -22.04 -14.86
C VAL A 48 5.83 -22.53 -15.29
N GLU A 49 5.77 -23.72 -15.90
CA GLU A 49 4.50 -24.34 -16.29
C GLU A 49 3.60 -24.56 -15.07
N GLY A 50 2.30 -24.37 -15.27
CA GLY A 50 1.30 -24.53 -14.22
C GLY A 50 1.28 -23.42 -13.18
N VAL A 51 2.17 -22.43 -13.23
CA VAL A 51 2.11 -21.22 -12.38
C VAL A 51 1.41 -20.10 -13.14
N ASP A 52 0.19 -19.82 -12.75
CA ASP A 52 -0.66 -18.74 -13.27
C ASP A 52 -0.75 -17.57 -12.28
N LYS A 53 -1.69 -16.65 -12.54
CA LYS A 53 -1.93 -15.50 -11.69
C LYS A 53 -2.41 -15.92 -10.29
N ASP A 54 -3.30 -16.90 -10.23
CA ASP A 54 -3.95 -17.30 -8.98
C ASP A 54 -2.94 -18.01 -8.08
N LYS A 55 -2.18 -18.96 -8.62
CA LYS A 55 -1.08 -19.61 -7.89
C LYS A 55 0.00 -18.61 -7.42
N THR A 56 0.34 -17.62 -8.24
CA THR A 56 1.30 -16.56 -7.82
C THR A 56 0.72 -15.74 -6.67
N SER A 57 -0.58 -15.43 -6.71
CA SER A 57 -1.27 -14.73 -5.64
C SER A 57 -1.29 -15.54 -4.34
N ASP A 58 -1.64 -16.83 -4.41
CA ASP A 58 -1.65 -17.74 -3.27
C ASP A 58 -0.27 -17.89 -2.63
N MET A 59 0.75 -18.04 -3.47
CA MET A 59 2.14 -18.10 -3.03
C MET A 59 2.56 -16.83 -2.29
N THR A 60 2.26 -15.67 -2.89
CA THR A 60 2.57 -14.37 -2.28
C THR A 60 1.86 -14.25 -0.93
N THR A 61 0.57 -14.57 -0.88
CA THR A 61 -0.23 -14.52 0.35
C THR A 61 0.36 -15.42 1.44
N ASN A 62 0.76 -16.65 1.11
CA ASN A 62 1.34 -17.56 2.09
C ASN A 62 2.72 -17.07 2.60
N VAL A 63 3.54 -16.49 1.73
CA VAL A 63 4.84 -15.92 2.13
C VAL A 63 4.68 -14.75 3.11
N ILE A 64 3.71 -13.86 2.85
CA ILE A 64 3.49 -12.66 3.67
C ILE A 64 2.38 -12.85 4.71
N ARG A 65 1.79 -14.05 4.84
CA ARG A 65 0.61 -14.33 5.68
C ARG A 65 0.77 -13.84 7.11
N LYS A 66 1.93 -14.03 7.73
CA LYS A 66 2.17 -13.52 9.08
C LYS A 66 1.99 -12.01 9.17
N HIS A 67 2.54 -11.26 8.22
CA HIS A 67 2.40 -9.81 8.17
C HIS A 67 0.95 -9.38 7.92
N LEU A 68 0.20 -10.17 7.11
CA LEU A 68 -1.23 -9.91 6.89
C LEU A 68 -2.06 -10.22 8.14
N LEU A 69 -1.73 -11.26 8.91
CA LEU A 69 -2.37 -11.56 10.20
C LEU A 69 -2.12 -10.43 11.19
N ASP A 70 -0.88 -10.00 11.35
CA ASP A 70 -0.50 -8.89 12.23
C ASP A 70 -1.22 -7.59 11.83
N TYR A 71 -1.28 -7.30 10.53
CA TYR A 71 -2.03 -6.16 9.99
C TYR A 71 -3.53 -6.28 10.24
N THR A 72 -4.13 -7.46 10.00
CA THR A 72 -5.56 -7.71 10.23
C THR A 72 -5.90 -7.51 11.70
N LYS A 73 -5.09 -8.07 12.61
CA LYS A 73 -5.27 -7.89 14.05
C LYS A 73 -5.23 -6.41 14.43
N HIS A 74 -4.20 -5.69 13.96
CA HIS A 74 -4.06 -4.26 14.22
C HIS A 74 -5.28 -3.46 13.74
N GLN A 75 -5.80 -3.75 12.53
CA GLN A 75 -6.99 -3.09 12.01
C GLN A 75 -8.25 -3.44 12.83
N CYS A 76 -8.42 -4.71 13.21
CA CYS A 76 -9.54 -5.11 14.06
C CYS A 76 -9.50 -4.46 15.44
N ASP A 77 -8.31 -4.37 16.04
CA ASP A 77 -8.10 -3.68 17.32
C ASP A 77 -8.42 -2.18 17.18
N LEU A 78 -7.99 -1.56 16.07
CA LEU A 78 -8.23 -0.14 15.76
C LEU A 78 -9.73 0.17 15.66
N TRP A 79 -10.48 -0.67 14.94
CA TRP A 79 -11.89 -0.48 14.66
C TRP A 79 -12.83 -1.14 15.69
N GLY A 80 -12.30 -1.79 16.72
CA GLY A 80 -13.07 -2.50 17.73
C GLY A 80 -13.84 -3.70 17.18
N ILE A 81 -13.30 -4.36 16.13
CA ILE A 81 -13.92 -5.53 15.50
C ILE A 81 -13.52 -6.78 16.26
N ALA A 82 -14.50 -7.56 16.69
CA ALA A 82 -14.27 -8.82 17.40
C ALA A 82 -13.60 -9.85 16.49
N MET A 83 -12.63 -10.60 17.04
CA MET A 83 -11.93 -11.67 16.37
C MET A 83 -12.16 -13.01 17.05
N GLU A 84 -12.15 -14.11 16.29
CA GLU A 84 -12.13 -15.45 16.83
C GLU A 84 -10.75 -15.76 17.40
N GLN A 85 -10.72 -16.09 18.68
CA GLN A 85 -9.47 -16.34 19.40
C GLN A 85 -8.95 -17.76 19.18
N ASN A 86 -7.63 -17.91 19.25
CA ASN A 86 -6.95 -19.21 19.25
C ASN A 86 -7.33 -20.10 18.05
N ALA A 87 -7.43 -19.51 16.87
CA ALA A 87 -7.72 -20.23 15.62
C ALA A 87 -6.44 -20.50 14.81
N PRO A 88 -6.37 -21.57 13.99
CA PRO A 88 -5.19 -21.84 13.17
C PRO A 88 -4.90 -20.71 12.17
N SER A 89 -3.68 -20.19 12.17
CA SER A 89 -3.22 -19.15 11.24
C SER A 89 -3.18 -19.58 9.77
N GLY A 90 -3.15 -20.88 9.52
CA GLY A 90 -2.67 -21.44 8.27
C GLY A 90 -1.14 -21.38 8.17
N PHE A 91 -0.58 -21.98 7.12
CA PHE A 91 0.87 -21.98 6.91
C PHE A 91 1.35 -20.62 6.44
N TYR A 92 2.46 -20.15 7.01
CA TYR A 92 3.19 -18.95 6.61
C TYR A 92 4.69 -19.21 6.61
N TRP A 93 5.43 -18.39 5.87
CA TRP A 93 6.88 -18.45 5.85
C TRP A 93 7.48 -17.70 7.04
N ASP A 94 8.15 -18.42 7.95
CA ASP A 94 8.94 -17.83 9.03
C ASP A 94 10.32 -17.42 8.48
N SER A 95 10.52 -16.13 8.32
CA SER A 95 11.76 -15.60 7.76
C SER A 95 12.96 -15.74 8.70
N THR A 96 12.74 -15.86 9.99
CA THR A 96 13.78 -16.01 11.00
C THR A 96 14.28 -17.45 11.02
N ARG A 97 13.36 -18.40 11.06
CA ARG A 97 13.66 -19.84 11.07
C ARG A 97 13.88 -20.42 9.67
N ARG A 98 13.55 -19.66 8.62
CA ARG A 98 13.64 -20.07 7.20
C ARG A 98 12.88 -21.37 6.91
N GLN A 99 11.68 -21.50 7.46
CA GLN A 99 10.82 -22.68 7.29
C GLN A 99 9.35 -22.29 7.27
N TRP A 100 8.52 -23.21 6.78
CA TRP A 100 7.08 -23.09 6.92
C TRP A 100 6.67 -23.34 8.35
N ALA A 101 5.83 -22.44 8.89
CA ALA A 101 5.32 -22.52 10.24
C ALA A 101 3.81 -22.27 10.23
N SER A 102 3.14 -22.72 11.29
CA SER A 102 1.76 -22.37 11.62
C SER A 102 1.69 -22.09 13.11
N THR A 103 0.71 -21.28 13.51
CA THR A 103 0.49 -20.95 14.93
C THR A 103 -1.00 -20.80 15.18
N GLN A 104 -1.38 -20.79 16.44
CA GLN A 104 -2.70 -20.34 16.87
C GLN A 104 -2.64 -18.82 17.06
N CYS A 105 -3.64 -18.12 16.55
CA CYS A 105 -3.72 -16.66 16.66
C CYS A 105 -5.18 -16.19 16.56
N ASP A 106 -5.40 -14.93 16.85
CA ASP A 106 -6.69 -14.31 16.64
C ASP A 106 -6.90 -14.11 15.12
N VAL A 107 -8.07 -14.47 14.62
CA VAL A 107 -8.42 -14.38 13.20
C VAL A 107 -9.75 -13.64 13.01
N LEU A 108 -9.82 -12.83 11.96
CA LEU A 108 -11.08 -12.23 11.54
C LEU A 108 -11.92 -13.27 10.80
N VAL A 109 -13.14 -13.50 11.28
CA VAL A 109 -14.11 -14.40 10.63
C VAL A 109 -15.34 -13.61 10.21
N ILE A 110 -15.68 -13.68 8.93
CA ILE A 110 -16.88 -13.07 8.35
C ILE A 110 -17.64 -14.18 7.62
N ASP A 111 -18.90 -14.34 7.93
CA ASP A 111 -19.78 -15.39 7.37
C ASP A 111 -19.14 -16.79 7.42
N GLY A 112 -18.51 -17.12 8.55
CA GLY A 112 -17.85 -18.43 8.77
C GLY A 112 -16.56 -18.61 7.97
N ARG A 113 -16.04 -17.57 7.30
CA ARG A 113 -14.80 -17.61 6.51
C ARG A 113 -13.73 -16.76 7.16
N LYS A 114 -12.51 -17.29 7.24
CA LYS A 114 -11.34 -16.54 7.69
C LYS A 114 -10.95 -15.50 6.64
N VAL A 115 -10.82 -14.26 7.07
CA VAL A 115 -10.50 -13.11 6.22
C VAL A 115 -9.14 -12.55 6.62
N LEU A 116 -8.31 -12.24 5.63
CA LEU A 116 -7.07 -11.51 5.79
C LEU A 116 -7.20 -10.16 5.10
N LEU A 117 -7.02 -9.10 5.85
CA LEU A 117 -6.97 -7.75 5.29
C LEU A 117 -5.63 -7.52 4.59
N VAL A 118 -5.68 -6.86 3.44
CA VAL A 118 -4.50 -6.50 2.67
C VAL A 118 -4.43 -4.99 2.52
N PRO A 119 -3.31 -4.33 2.91
CA PRO A 119 -3.18 -2.89 2.76
C PRO A 119 -3.32 -2.48 1.29
N LYS A 120 -4.24 -1.56 0.98
CA LYS A 120 -4.47 -1.09 -0.40
C LYS A 120 -3.22 -0.53 -1.05
N ALA A 121 -2.34 0.10 -0.28
CA ALA A 121 -1.09 0.68 -0.75
C ALA A 121 -0.12 -0.34 -1.37
N VAL A 122 -0.20 -1.62 -0.98
CA VAL A 122 0.66 -2.69 -1.51
C VAL A 122 -0.01 -3.49 -2.63
N VAL A 123 -1.32 -3.30 -2.85
CA VAL A 123 -2.04 -3.96 -3.93
C VAL A 123 -2.00 -3.09 -5.17
N SER A 124 -1.39 -3.59 -6.24
CA SER A 124 -1.45 -2.93 -7.54
C SER A 124 -2.00 -3.90 -8.58
N TYR A 125 -3.00 -3.47 -9.31
CA TYR A 125 -3.46 -4.16 -10.51
C TYR A 125 -2.55 -3.79 -11.68
N SER A 126 -1.54 -4.61 -11.97
CA SER A 126 -0.80 -4.47 -13.21
C SER A 126 -1.39 -5.43 -14.26
N LYS A 127 -2.03 -4.87 -15.28
CA LYS A 127 -2.45 -5.62 -16.48
C LYS A 127 -1.26 -5.93 -17.40
N LYS A 128 -0.08 -5.36 -17.12
CA LYS A 128 1.15 -5.48 -17.90
C LYS A 128 2.12 -6.42 -17.16
N HIS A 129 2.86 -7.22 -17.88
CA HIS A 129 3.79 -8.28 -17.46
C HIS A 129 3.15 -9.67 -17.43
N THR A 130 2.38 -9.98 -18.48
CA THR A 130 1.93 -11.35 -18.72
C THR A 130 2.93 -12.08 -19.63
N PRO A 131 3.01 -13.42 -19.55
CA PRO A 131 3.81 -14.21 -20.49
C PRO A 131 3.50 -13.93 -21.96
N GLN A 132 2.19 -13.71 -22.27
CA GLN A 132 1.72 -13.39 -23.61
C GLN A 132 2.21 -12.03 -24.08
N GLN A 133 2.27 -11.03 -23.19
CA GLN A 133 2.81 -9.70 -23.53
C GLN A 133 4.32 -9.77 -23.77
N PHE A 134 5.06 -10.50 -22.93
CA PHE A 134 6.47 -10.72 -23.13
C PHE A 134 6.73 -11.37 -24.49
N HIS A 135 6.02 -12.47 -24.79
CA HIS A 135 6.11 -13.14 -26.08
C HIS A 135 5.77 -12.21 -27.25
N ARG A 136 4.59 -11.57 -27.22
CA ARG A 136 4.04 -10.86 -28.38
C ARG A 136 4.71 -9.51 -28.67
N HIS A 137 5.16 -8.79 -27.63
CA HIS A 137 5.67 -7.43 -27.77
C HIS A 137 7.18 -7.30 -27.61
N PHE A 138 7.84 -8.30 -27.05
CA PHE A 138 9.29 -8.29 -26.89
C PHE A 138 9.95 -9.39 -27.73
N VAL A 139 9.60 -10.65 -27.49
CA VAL A 139 10.23 -11.79 -28.18
C VAL A 139 9.97 -11.74 -29.68
N LEU A 140 8.70 -11.69 -30.12
CA LEU A 140 8.39 -11.66 -31.55
C LEU A 140 8.88 -10.38 -32.25
N ASN A 141 8.92 -9.24 -31.54
CA ASN A 141 9.51 -8.03 -32.12
C ASN A 141 11.02 -8.17 -32.30
N PHE A 142 11.72 -8.72 -31.30
CA PHE A 142 13.15 -9.00 -31.42
C PHE A 142 13.42 -9.92 -32.62
N LEU A 143 12.70 -11.03 -32.74
CA LEU A 143 12.86 -11.95 -33.88
C LEU A 143 12.56 -11.31 -35.23
N GLN A 144 11.54 -10.43 -35.31
CA GLN A 144 11.27 -9.66 -36.53
C GLN A 144 12.48 -8.81 -36.95
N HIS A 145 13.13 -8.13 -36.00
CA HIS A 145 14.30 -7.31 -36.25
C HIS A 145 15.52 -8.17 -36.67
N GLU A 146 15.73 -9.32 -36.01
CA GLU A 146 16.82 -10.23 -36.35
C GLU A 146 16.66 -10.81 -37.75
N HIS A 147 15.47 -11.29 -38.14
CA HIS A 147 15.19 -11.79 -39.47
C HIS A 147 15.35 -10.71 -40.55
N LEU A 148 14.96 -9.46 -40.29
CA LEU A 148 15.20 -8.35 -41.20
C LEU A 148 16.69 -8.05 -41.33
N ARG A 149 17.44 -8.04 -40.23
CA ARG A 149 18.89 -7.82 -40.23
C ARG A 149 19.65 -8.88 -41.03
N LEU A 150 19.24 -10.14 -40.85
CA LEU A 150 19.84 -11.29 -41.53
C LEU A 150 19.32 -11.52 -42.96
N ARG A 151 18.35 -10.73 -43.41
CA ARG A 151 17.65 -10.91 -44.70
C ARG A 151 17.20 -12.33 -44.93
N SER A 152 16.62 -12.97 -43.93
CA SER A 152 16.19 -14.35 -43.97
C SER A 152 15.06 -14.60 -44.98
N ALA A 153 14.78 -15.88 -45.28
CA ALA A 153 13.71 -16.31 -46.20
C ALA A 153 12.28 -15.90 -45.70
N LEU A 154 12.15 -15.43 -44.45
CA LEU A 154 10.87 -14.92 -43.90
C LEU A 154 10.60 -13.45 -44.23
N VAL A 155 11.58 -12.74 -44.78
CA VAL A 155 11.41 -11.33 -45.18
C VAL A 155 10.50 -11.24 -46.39
N LYS A 156 9.43 -10.45 -46.23
CA LYS A 156 8.48 -10.10 -47.29
C LYS A 156 8.73 -8.69 -47.75
N GLN A 157 8.51 -8.45 -49.02
CA GLN A 157 8.67 -7.14 -49.64
C GLN A 157 7.36 -6.61 -50.16
N THR A 158 7.07 -5.34 -49.93
CA THR A 158 5.99 -4.61 -50.57
C THR A 158 6.58 -3.83 -51.73
N ILE A 159 6.16 -4.18 -52.97
CA ILE A 159 6.61 -3.51 -54.20
C ILE A 159 5.51 -2.56 -54.71
N LYS A 160 5.86 -1.29 -54.97
CA LYS A 160 5.02 -0.32 -55.67
C LYS A 160 5.79 0.24 -56.85
N ARG A 161 5.18 0.20 -58.03
CA ARG A 161 5.75 0.73 -59.30
C ARG A 161 7.17 0.18 -59.55
N GLY A 162 7.36 -1.13 -59.32
CA GLY A 162 8.66 -1.79 -59.54
C GLY A 162 9.76 -1.50 -58.51
N ARG A 163 9.47 -0.75 -57.44
CA ARG A 163 10.45 -0.49 -56.38
C ARG A 163 9.97 -1.07 -55.06
N VAL A 164 10.93 -1.64 -54.32
CA VAL A 164 10.67 -2.13 -52.96
C VAL A 164 10.44 -0.91 -52.07
N VAL A 165 9.25 -0.82 -51.50
CA VAL A 165 8.84 0.27 -50.62
C VAL A 165 9.01 -0.06 -49.15
N ARG A 166 8.86 -1.35 -48.79
CA ARG A 166 8.94 -1.82 -47.40
C ARG A 166 9.36 -3.29 -47.38
N GLU A 167 10.29 -3.62 -46.49
CA GLU A 167 10.62 -4.97 -46.06
C GLU A 167 10.04 -5.23 -44.68
N TYR A 168 9.47 -6.38 -44.42
CA TYR A 168 8.88 -6.74 -43.14
C TYR A 168 8.81 -8.25 -42.95
N VAL A 169 8.76 -8.65 -41.66
CA VAL A 169 8.49 -10.04 -41.24
C VAL A 169 7.20 -10.04 -40.44
N THR A 170 6.27 -10.95 -40.71
CA THR A 170 5.02 -11.04 -39.98
C THR A 170 5.17 -11.91 -38.74
N LYS A 171 4.52 -11.55 -37.62
CA LYS A 171 4.51 -12.40 -36.42
C LYS A 171 3.94 -13.80 -36.72
N LYS A 172 2.96 -13.87 -37.63
CA LYS A 172 2.39 -15.15 -38.08
C LYS A 172 3.46 -16.06 -38.72
N SER A 173 4.32 -15.53 -39.58
CA SER A 173 5.37 -16.33 -40.21
C SER A 173 6.44 -16.82 -39.22
N LEU A 174 6.72 -16.05 -38.15
CA LEU A 174 7.60 -16.49 -37.07
C LEU A 174 6.99 -17.65 -36.29
N ILE A 175 5.70 -17.58 -35.97
CA ILE A 175 5.01 -18.65 -35.24
C ILE A 175 4.91 -19.92 -36.05
N GLU A 176 4.59 -19.83 -37.37
CA GLU A 176 4.31 -20.99 -38.21
C GLU A 176 5.57 -21.63 -38.81
N ARG A 177 6.62 -20.84 -39.08
CA ARG A 177 7.81 -21.30 -39.84
C ARG A 177 9.09 -21.27 -39.04
N ASP A 178 9.15 -20.50 -37.97
CA ASP A 178 10.33 -20.36 -37.12
C ASP A 178 10.11 -20.96 -35.70
N ASN A 179 9.05 -21.75 -35.55
CA ASN A 179 8.66 -22.41 -34.31
C ASN A 179 8.58 -21.47 -33.09
N ALA A 180 8.34 -20.16 -33.33
CA ALA A 180 8.21 -19.16 -32.26
C ALA A 180 6.81 -19.16 -31.65
N ALA A 181 6.14 -20.31 -31.57
CA ALA A 181 4.86 -20.46 -30.91
C ALA A 181 4.99 -20.19 -29.39
N PHE A 182 3.93 -19.67 -28.81
CA PHE A 182 3.92 -19.39 -27.38
C PHE A 182 3.96 -20.68 -26.55
N SER A 183 5.02 -20.85 -25.78
CA SER A 183 5.10 -21.78 -24.65
C SER A 183 6.07 -21.22 -23.62
N LYS A 184 5.95 -21.62 -22.36
CA LYS A 184 6.89 -21.18 -21.32
C LYS A 184 8.27 -21.79 -21.49
N GLU A 185 8.35 -22.98 -22.08
CA GLU A 185 9.60 -23.62 -22.46
C GLU A 185 10.32 -22.80 -23.54
N PHE A 186 9.59 -22.39 -24.60
CA PHE A 186 10.13 -21.51 -25.63
C PHE A 186 10.63 -20.19 -25.03
N LEU A 187 9.86 -19.58 -24.16
CA LEU A 187 10.27 -18.32 -23.49
C LEU A 187 11.54 -18.52 -22.65
N THR A 188 11.67 -19.66 -21.97
CA THR A 188 12.84 -19.97 -21.17
C THR A 188 14.08 -20.14 -22.06
N THR A 189 13.96 -20.91 -23.13
CA THR A 189 15.05 -21.17 -24.11
C THR A 189 15.48 -19.87 -24.80
N PHE A 190 14.49 -19.07 -25.26
CA PHE A 190 14.74 -17.78 -25.88
C PHE A 190 15.45 -16.81 -24.92
N THR A 191 14.97 -16.72 -23.67
CA THR A 191 15.53 -15.79 -22.68
C THR A 191 16.97 -16.18 -22.28
N ASN A 192 17.28 -17.45 -22.22
CA ASN A 192 18.66 -17.92 -22.01
C ASN A 192 19.60 -17.50 -23.14
N ALA A 193 19.11 -17.52 -24.39
CA ALA A 193 19.89 -17.06 -25.55
C ALA A 193 19.95 -15.52 -25.67
N HIS A 194 18.89 -14.82 -25.23
CA HIS A 194 18.73 -13.38 -25.39
C HIS A 194 18.31 -12.70 -24.08
N PRO A 195 19.12 -12.72 -23.00
CA PRO A 195 18.73 -12.21 -21.67
C PRO A 195 18.48 -10.70 -21.65
N GLN A 196 19.04 -9.94 -22.61
CA GLN A 196 18.80 -8.51 -22.74
C GLN A 196 17.31 -8.19 -23.01
N VAL A 197 16.61 -9.00 -23.81
CA VAL A 197 15.20 -8.80 -24.17
C VAL A 197 14.31 -8.92 -22.91
N PHE A 198 14.64 -9.85 -22.04
CA PHE A 198 13.91 -9.97 -20.78
C PHE A 198 14.22 -8.84 -19.80
N ARG A 199 15.47 -8.33 -19.77
CA ARG A 199 15.81 -7.15 -18.98
C ARG A 199 15.04 -5.90 -19.44
N GLU A 200 14.90 -5.71 -20.77
CA GLU A 200 14.08 -4.63 -21.34
C GLU A 200 12.61 -4.76 -20.96
N PHE A 201 12.05 -5.98 -21.02
CA PHE A 201 10.67 -6.23 -20.58
C PHE A 201 10.47 -5.90 -19.08
N ARG A 202 11.42 -6.28 -18.22
CA ARG A 202 11.38 -5.94 -16.79
C ARG A 202 11.54 -4.45 -16.50
N ALA A 203 12.35 -3.77 -17.31
CA ALA A 203 12.59 -2.32 -17.20
C ALA A 203 11.44 -1.47 -17.79
N ALA A 204 10.62 -2.07 -18.67
CA ALA A 204 9.49 -1.37 -19.26
C ALA A 204 8.59 -0.78 -18.19
N PRO A 205 8.15 0.49 -18.33
CA PRO A 205 7.37 1.16 -17.31
C PRO A 205 6.15 0.33 -16.95
N ARG A 206 6.09 -0.15 -15.72
CA ARG A 206 4.86 -0.67 -15.15
C ARG A 206 3.93 0.52 -15.10
N THR A 207 2.93 0.59 -15.98
CA THR A 207 1.85 1.55 -15.77
C THR A 207 1.22 1.12 -14.45
N ARG A 208 1.66 1.74 -13.36
CA ARG A 208 0.87 1.73 -12.15
C ARG A 208 -0.45 2.38 -12.55
N THR A 209 -1.48 1.58 -12.75
CA THR A 209 -2.82 2.05 -12.48
C THR A 209 -2.73 2.39 -11.01
N GLY A 210 -2.90 3.66 -10.67
CA GLY A 210 -2.79 4.15 -9.31
C GLY A 210 -3.48 3.24 -8.30
N SER A 211 -3.19 3.39 -7.03
CA SER A 211 -3.95 2.78 -5.93
C SER A 211 -5.40 2.67 -6.37
N LEU A 212 -6.00 1.48 -6.23
CA LEU A 212 -7.39 1.26 -6.67
C LEU A 212 -8.22 2.46 -6.20
N PRO A 213 -8.82 3.23 -7.13
CA PRO A 213 -9.64 4.36 -6.72
C PRO A 213 -10.71 3.82 -5.78
N ILE A 214 -10.95 4.53 -4.68
CA ILE A 214 -12.03 4.18 -3.73
C ILE A 214 -13.34 3.94 -4.46
N ASN A 215 -13.58 4.64 -5.56
CA ASN A 215 -14.76 4.55 -6.41
C ASN A 215 -14.92 3.23 -7.20
N ASN A 216 -13.92 2.35 -7.23
CA ASN A 216 -14.06 1.03 -7.88
C ASN A 216 -14.64 -0.06 -6.96
N PHE A 217 -14.97 0.28 -5.72
CA PHE A 217 -15.77 -0.58 -4.85
C PHE A 217 -17.22 -0.14 -4.97
N SER A 218 -17.94 -0.72 -5.93
CA SER A 218 -19.37 -0.51 -6.15
C SER A 218 -20.26 -0.83 -4.95
N ASP A 219 -19.71 -1.50 -3.93
CA ASP A 219 -20.42 -1.97 -2.74
C ASP A 219 -19.89 -1.37 -1.43
N PHE A 220 -19.05 -0.30 -1.49
CA PHE A 220 -18.58 0.33 -0.26
C PHE A 220 -19.63 1.31 0.26
N ASP A 221 -20.29 0.92 1.33
CA ASP A 221 -21.31 1.72 2.00
C ASP A 221 -20.68 2.87 2.81
N VAL A 222 -20.35 3.96 2.12
CA VAL A 222 -19.82 5.18 2.74
C VAL A 222 -20.81 5.73 3.78
N GLN A 223 -22.09 5.68 3.47
CA GLN A 223 -23.15 6.21 4.35
C GLN A 223 -23.26 5.37 5.62
N GLY A 224 -23.31 4.04 5.50
CA GLY A 224 -23.39 3.17 6.67
C GLY A 224 -22.17 3.27 7.56
N VAL A 225 -20.94 3.33 6.99
CA VAL A 225 -19.73 3.54 7.78
C VAL A 225 -19.71 4.90 8.46
N SER A 226 -20.09 5.98 7.77
CA SER A 226 -20.16 7.31 8.37
C SER A 226 -21.16 7.37 9.51
N GLN A 227 -22.34 6.78 9.32
CA GLN A 227 -23.36 6.70 10.36
C GLN A 227 -22.88 5.89 11.58
N TYR A 228 -22.27 4.74 11.36
CA TYR A 228 -21.68 3.93 12.43
C TYR A 228 -20.64 4.72 13.24
N LEU A 229 -19.71 5.42 12.56
CA LEU A 229 -18.68 6.19 13.23
C LEU A 229 -19.25 7.38 14.00
N ARG A 230 -20.29 8.04 13.45
CA ARG A 230 -21.05 9.09 14.13
C ARG A 230 -21.65 8.58 15.44
N GLU A 231 -22.39 7.48 15.37
CA GLU A 231 -23.04 6.87 16.54
C GLU A 231 -22.00 6.45 17.59
N LYS A 232 -20.88 5.88 17.15
CA LYS A 232 -19.77 5.53 18.06
C LYS A 232 -19.19 6.75 18.74
N LEU A 233 -18.93 7.84 18.02
CA LEU A 233 -18.38 9.07 18.61
C LEU A 233 -19.33 9.67 19.65
N GLN A 234 -20.61 9.73 19.33
CA GLN A 234 -21.64 10.29 20.22
C GLN A 234 -21.88 9.43 21.47
N ALA A 235 -21.71 8.11 21.35
CA ALA A 235 -21.89 7.17 22.45
C ALA A 235 -20.73 7.14 23.45
N VAL A 236 -19.56 7.70 23.13
CA VAL A 236 -18.41 7.70 24.04
C VAL A 236 -18.63 8.69 25.18
N PRO A 237 -18.66 8.28 26.45
CA PRO A 237 -18.76 9.20 27.59
C PRO A 237 -17.51 10.07 27.71
N LEU A 238 -17.68 11.25 28.32
CA LEU A 238 -16.55 12.08 28.73
C LEU A 238 -15.80 11.44 29.91
N GLY A 239 -14.50 11.68 30.00
CA GLY A 239 -13.68 11.29 31.14
C GLY A 239 -12.58 10.31 30.83
N ARG A 240 -11.75 10.01 31.84
CA ARG A 240 -10.56 9.19 31.72
C ARG A 240 -10.87 7.72 31.39
N ASP A 241 -11.93 7.18 31.95
CA ASP A 241 -12.30 5.77 31.79
C ASP A 241 -12.64 5.41 30.31
N SER A 242 -13.13 6.41 29.58
CA SER A 242 -13.49 6.27 28.16
C SER A 242 -12.43 6.84 27.20
N ALA A 243 -11.29 7.32 27.72
CA ALA A 243 -10.26 7.96 26.90
C ALA A 243 -9.72 7.05 25.79
N THR A 244 -9.47 5.77 26.09
CA THR A 244 -9.01 4.79 25.11
C THR A 244 -10.06 4.55 24.03
N THR A 245 -11.34 4.49 24.39
CA THR A 245 -12.44 4.32 23.43
C THR A 245 -12.58 5.55 22.54
N PHE A 246 -12.51 6.76 23.10
CA PHE A 246 -12.50 7.99 22.33
C PHE A 246 -11.35 8.04 21.34
N HIS A 247 -10.13 7.70 21.81
CA HIS A 247 -8.95 7.66 20.98
C HIS A 247 -9.16 6.74 19.77
N ARG A 248 -9.63 5.50 19.97
CA ARG A 248 -9.90 4.55 18.88
C ARG A 248 -10.92 5.08 17.87
N VAL A 249 -12.02 5.64 18.34
CA VAL A 249 -13.06 6.20 17.48
C VAL A 249 -12.55 7.39 16.67
N ALA A 250 -11.83 8.32 17.31
CA ALA A 250 -11.23 9.48 16.63
C ALA A 250 -10.25 9.05 15.54
N VAL A 251 -9.40 8.07 15.84
CA VAL A 251 -8.47 7.49 14.87
C VAL A 251 -9.20 6.85 13.70
N SER A 252 -10.26 6.06 13.97
CA SER A 252 -11.06 5.43 12.92
C SER A 252 -11.72 6.46 12.01
N ILE A 253 -12.22 7.57 12.57
CA ILE A 253 -12.79 8.67 11.78
C ILE A 253 -11.71 9.31 10.90
N LEU A 254 -10.55 9.65 11.49
CA LEU A 254 -9.46 10.27 10.74
C LEU A 254 -8.93 9.35 9.62
N ASP A 255 -8.75 8.05 9.89
CA ASP A 255 -8.34 7.08 8.89
C ASP A 255 -9.35 6.98 7.74
N PHE A 256 -10.65 6.93 8.07
CA PHE A 256 -11.73 6.88 7.08
C PHE A 256 -11.83 8.16 6.23
N VAL A 257 -11.73 9.32 6.87
CA VAL A 257 -11.92 10.63 6.22
C VAL A 257 -10.70 11.08 5.45
N LEU A 258 -9.49 10.85 6.00
CA LEU A 258 -8.24 11.36 5.44
C LEU A 258 -7.55 10.40 4.48
N TYR A 259 -8.02 9.14 4.37
CA TYR A 259 -7.49 8.22 3.36
C TYR A 259 -7.80 8.70 1.93
N PRO A 260 -6.85 8.64 0.96
CA PRO A 260 -5.49 8.08 1.03
C PRO A 260 -4.39 9.10 1.37
N ARG A 261 -4.73 10.31 1.78
CA ARG A 261 -3.76 11.38 2.10
C ARG A 261 -2.92 11.04 3.34
N LEU A 262 -3.57 10.55 4.38
CA LEU A 262 -2.92 9.97 5.54
C LEU A 262 -3.20 8.46 5.56
N THR A 263 -2.17 7.68 5.88
CA THR A 263 -2.24 6.21 5.83
C THR A 263 -1.49 5.61 7.01
N ASN A 264 -1.69 4.30 7.21
CA ASN A 264 -0.93 3.51 8.17
C ASN A 264 -0.95 4.08 9.60
N PRO A 265 -2.14 4.25 10.22
CA PRO A 265 -2.23 4.70 11.60
C PRO A 265 -1.50 3.72 12.54
N ILE A 266 -0.56 4.22 13.32
CA ILE A 266 0.17 3.46 14.33
C ILE A 266 -0.18 4.03 15.70
N ILE A 267 -0.88 3.21 16.51
CA ILE A 267 -1.24 3.56 17.89
C ILE A 267 -0.07 3.19 18.82
N GLU A 268 0.19 4.06 19.80
CA GLU A 268 1.20 3.88 20.84
C GLU A 268 2.61 3.59 20.29
N LEU A 269 3.07 4.41 19.34
CA LEU A 269 4.42 4.32 18.82
C LEU A 269 5.45 4.65 19.92
N GLU A 270 6.22 3.67 20.34
CA GLU A 270 7.34 3.87 21.25
C GLU A 270 8.52 4.55 20.55
N ILE A 271 9.04 5.61 21.15
CA ILE A 271 10.22 6.33 20.67
C ILE A 271 11.26 6.45 21.78
N HIS A 272 12.53 6.69 21.40
CA HIS A 272 13.65 6.81 22.35
C HIS A 272 13.77 5.58 23.28
N GLU A 273 13.73 4.37 22.72
CA GLU A 273 13.87 3.11 23.46
C GLU A 273 12.75 2.93 24.52
N GLY A 274 11.52 3.33 24.20
CA GLY A 274 10.38 3.22 25.09
C GLY A 274 10.23 4.33 26.14
N ARG A 275 11.16 5.30 26.17
CA ARG A 275 11.10 6.41 27.14
C ARG A 275 10.02 7.44 26.85
N LYS A 276 9.51 7.49 25.63
CA LYS A 276 8.38 8.33 25.22
C LYS A 276 7.45 7.52 24.33
N ARG A 277 6.15 7.76 24.48
CA ARG A 277 5.10 7.21 23.60
C ARG A 277 4.47 8.35 22.80
N ILE A 278 4.13 8.04 21.57
CA ILE A 278 3.31 8.86 20.72
C ILE A 278 1.98 8.13 20.61
N ASP A 279 0.88 8.79 20.97
CA ASP A 279 -0.42 8.13 21.04
C ASP A 279 -0.86 7.62 19.67
N LEU A 280 -0.62 8.42 18.62
CA LEU A 280 -0.93 8.03 17.26
C LEU A 280 -0.06 8.78 16.25
N THR A 281 0.33 8.09 15.18
CA THR A 281 0.95 8.69 13.99
C THR A 281 0.30 8.16 12.73
N PHE A 282 0.21 9.02 11.71
CA PHE A 282 -0.10 8.63 10.34
C PHE A 282 1.09 8.91 9.43
N ASP A 283 1.29 8.06 8.42
CA ASP A 283 2.19 8.37 7.30
C ASP A 283 1.53 9.43 6.41
N ASN A 284 2.26 10.50 6.06
CA ASN A 284 1.80 11.50 5.12
C ASN A 284 2.10 11.04 3.68
N GLY A 285 1.10 10.47 3.03
CA GLY A 285 1.13 10.05 1.62
C GLY A 285 0.47 11.05 0.68
N ALA A 286 0.15 12.26 1.13
CA ALA A 286 -0.60 13.23 0.35
C ALA A 286 0.18 13.72 -0.87
N THR A 287 -0.43 13.61 -2.05
CA THR A 287 0.08 14.18 -3.31
C THR A 287 -0.62 15.48 -3.67
N GLU A 288 -1.72 15.79 -2.99
CA GLU A 288 -2.54 16.98 -3.18
C GLU A 288 -3.16 17.44 -1.85
N GLY A 289 -3.80 18.61 -1.85
CA GLY A 289 -4.50 19.16 -0.70
C GLY A 289 -3.55 19.70 0.39
N PHE A 290 -4.10 19.89 1.58
CA PHE A 290 -3.46 20.57 2.70
C PHE A 290 -2.12 19.94 3.08
N PHE A 291 -2.11 18.63 3.36
CA PHE A 291 -0.91 17.94 3.85
C PHE A 291 0.23 17.88 2.83
N SER A 292 -0.05 17.95 1.51
CA SER A 292 0.99 18.00 0.49
C SER A 292 1.68 19.35 0.40
N ARG A 293 0.98 20.43 0.78
CA ARG A 293 1.51 21.81 0.73
C ARG A 293 2.39 22.15 1.91
N LEU A 294 2.19 21.54 3.08
CA LEU A 294 2.93 21.85 4.29
C LEU A 294 4.45 21.74 4.13
N PRO A 295 5.04 20.63 3.61
CA PRO A 295 6.48 20.55 3.44
C PRO A 295 7.02 21.48 2.35
N ASN A 296 6.26 21.74 1.29
CA ASN A 296 6.70 22.46 0.12
C ASN A 296 6.50 23.98 0.23
N GLN A 297 5.34 24.42 0.69
CA GLN A 297 4.97 25.85 0.75
C GLN A 297 5.21 26.45 2.14
N ALA A 298 4.84 25.74 3.20
CA ALA A 298 5.02 26.22 4.57
C ALA A 298 6.37 25.85 5.19
N ARG A 299 7.21 25.08 4.50
CA ARG A 299 8.51 24.58 4.98
C ARG A 299 8.41 23.81 6.30
N LEU A 300 7.29 23.12 6.51
CA LEU A 300 7.00 22.28 7.68
C LEU A 300 7.20 20.80 7.30
N PRO A 301 8.35 20.18 7.56
CA PRO A 301 8.54 18.77 7.28
C PRO A 301 7.54 17.96 8.08
N CYS A 302 6.77 17.13 7.38
CA CYS A 302 5.73 16.28 7.98
C CYS A 302 5.61 14.93 7.28
N PRO A 303 6.68 14.11 7.26
CA PRO A 303 6.57 12.74 6.76
C PRO A 303 5.59 11.91 7.58
N PHE A 304 5.44 12.27 8.87
CA PHE A 304 4.42 11.74 9.76
C PHE A 304 3.57 12.87 10.32
N ILE A 305 2.29 12.61 10.51
CA ILE A 305 1.36 13.49 11.23
C ILE A 305 1.08 12.85 12.59
N PHE A 306 1.36 13.60 13.64
CA PHE A 306 1.10 13.16 15.02
C PHE A 306 -0.34 13.47 15.38
N VAL A 307 -0.97 12.63 16.19
CA VAL A 307 -2.30 12.90 16.72
C VAL A 307 -2.30 12.68 18.24
N GLU A 308 -2.86 13.60 18.94
CA GLU A 308 -3.13 13.54 20.37
C GLU A 308 -4.63 13.69 20.59
N CYS A 309 -5.25 12.81 21.38
CA CYS A 309 -6.67 12.83 21.66
C CYS A 309 -6.94 13.13 23.14
N LYS A 310 -7.87 14.04 23.42
CA LYS A 310 -8.26 14.44 24.77
C LYS A 310 -9.76 14.25 24.98
N ASN A 311 -10.12 13.26 25.80
CA ASN A 311 -11.52 12.88 26.07
C ASN A 311 -12.13 13.70 27.24
N TYR A 312 -11.94 15.01 27.23
CA TYR A 312 -12.59 15.91 28.19
C TYR A 312 -12.92 17.23 27.53
N GLY A 313 -13.92 17.95 28.09
CA GLY A 313 -14.40 19.23 27.60
C GLY A 313 -13.91 20.40 28.45
N LEU A 314 -12.82 20.23 29.17
CA LEU A 314 -12.17 21.26 29.94
C LEU A 314 -11.26 22.14 29.08
N GLU A 315 -10.72 23.19 29.66
CA GLU A 315 -9.72 24.01 28.98
C GLU A 315 -8.48 23.19 28.68
N ILE A 316 -8.04 23.23 27.41
CA ILE A 316 -6.77 22.63 26.97
C ILE A 316 -5.66 23.61 27.30
N GLY A 317 -4.78 23.20 28.20
CA GLY A 317 -3.66 24.01 28.68
C GLY A 317 -2.38 23.86 27.90
N ASN A 318 -1.34 24.60 28.33
CA ASN A 318 -0.01 24.46 27.78
C ASN A 318 0.56 23.05 27.92
N PRO A 319 0.31 22.27 29.01
CA PRO A 319 0.86 20.94 29.14
C PRO A 319 0.49 20.00 27.99
N GLU A 320 -0.75 20.04 27.49
CA GLU A 320 -1.21 19.21 26.37
C GLU A 320 -0.52 19.60 25.05
N ILE A 321 -0.36 20.90 24.83
CA ILE A 321 0.33 21.47 23.66
C ILE A 321 1.83 21.13 23.72
N ASP A 322 2.44 21.29 24.88
CA ASP A 322 3.85 20.96 25.11
C ASP A 322 4.12 19.47 24.96
N GLN A 323 3.18 18.63 25.41
CA GLN A 323 3.26 17.18 25.23
C GLN A 323 3.32 16.84 23.75
N LEU A 324 2.44 17.40 22.91
CA LEU A 324 2.40 17.12 21.47
C LEU A 324 3.61 17.74 20.75
N SER A 325 3.92 19.01 21.00
CA SER A 325 5.09 19.68 20.37
C SER A 325 6.42 19.05 20.78
N GLY A 326 6.52 18.53 22.00
CA GLY A 326 7.72 17.83 22.48
C GLY A 326 8.01 16.50 21.76
N ARG A 327 7.10 16.00 20.94
CA ARG A 327 7.25 14.82 20.08
C ARG A 327 7.78 15.17 18.70
N PHE A 328 7.72 16.44 18.31
CA PHE A 328 8.16 16.92 17.01
C PHE A 328 9.68 16.84 16.86
N SER A 329 10.12 16.55 15.64
CA SER A 329 11.53 16.64 15.28
C SER A 329 11.65 16.83 13.76
N PHE A 330 12.80 17.32 13.31
CA PHE A 330 13.04 17.51 11.89
C PHE A 330 12.85 16.23 11.07
N ASN A 331 13.33 15.10 11.58
CA ASN A 331 13.30 13.81 10.87
C ASN A 331 11.94 13.10 10.95
N ARG A 332 11.16 13.33 12.00
CA ARG A 332 9.85 12.67 12.19
C ARG A 332 8.68 13.54 11.73
N GLY A 333 8.88 14.84 11.67
CA GLY A 333 7.83 15.79 11.33
C GLY A 333 7.55 16.78 12.45
N ARG A 334 6.88 17.87 12.08
CA ARG A 334 6.63 19.03 12.93
C ARG A 334 5.16 19.48 12.85
N VAL A 335 4.26 18.54 12.54
CA VAL A 335 2.82 18.80 12.40
C VAL A 335 2.04 17.79 13.22
N GLY A 336 1.06 18.26 13.98
CA GLY A 336 0.19 17.41 14.78
C GLY A 336 -1.27 17.89 14.77
N LEU A 337 -2.18 16.95 14.92
CA LEU A 337 -3.60 17.16 15.16
C LEU A 337 -3.88 16.99 16.67
N LEU A 338 -4.56 17.94 17.28
CA LEU A 338 -5.03 17.85 18.65
C LEU A 338 -6.55 17.67 18.63
N ILE A 339 -7.01 16.47 18.92
CA ILE A 339 -8.42 16.10 18.85
C ILE A 339 -9.05 16.22 20.25
N CYS A 340 -10.02 17.11 20.42
CA CYS A 340 -10.70 17.34 21.68
C CYS A 340 -12.19 17.08 21.52
N ARG A 341 -12.87 16.68 22.62
CA ARG A 341 -14.34 16.53 22.61
C ARG A 341 -15.03 17.87 22.39
N SER A 342 -14.63 18.84 23.18
CA SER A 342 -15.05 20.24 23.10
C SER A 342 -13.98 21.11 23.78
N VAL A 343 -14.04 22.40 23.56
CA VAL A 343 -13.11 23.35 24.16
C VAL A 343 -13.93 24.51 24.69
N ALA A 344 -13.71 24.89 25.94
CA ALA A 344 -14.45 25.99 26.60
C ALA A 344 -14.16 27.34 25.91
N ASN A 345 -12.90 27.59 25.56
CA ASN A 345 -12.48 28.79 24.83
C ASN A 345 -11.55 28.40 23.67
N TYR A 346 -12.14 28.31 22.49
CA TYR A 346 -11.40 27.90 21.28
C TYR A 346 -10.38 28.96 20.83
N GLU A 347 -10.66 30.24 21.04
CA GLU A 347 -9.74 31.33 20.67
C GLU A 347 -8.45 31.26 21.49
N VAL A 348 -8.54 31.05 22.80
CA VAL A 348 -7.38 30.87 23.67
C VAL A 348 -6.57 29.62 23.24
N LEU A 349 -7.22 28.53 22.83
CA LEU A 349 -6.52 27.36 22.32
C LEU A 349 -5.77 27.67 21.01
N ILE A 350 -6.37 28.42 20.10
CA ILE A 350 -5.71 28.88 18.87
C ILE A 350 -4.51 29.79 19.19
N GLU A 351 -4.62 30.70 20.14
CA GLU A 351 -3.51 31.57 20.57
C GLU A 351 -2.32 30.72 21.09
N ARG A 352 -2.57 29.75 21.95
CA ARG A 352 -1.53 28.83 22.43
C ARG A 352 -0.87 28.03 21.31
N CYS A 353 -1.64 27.55 20.34
CA CYS A 353 -1.10 26.87 19.15
C CYS A 353 -0.29 27.83 18.28
N ARG A 354 -0.72 29.10 18.17
CA ARG A 354 -0.01 30.15 17.45
C ARG A 354 1.34 30.46 18.09
N ASP A 355 1.39 30.59 19.41
CA ASP A 355 2.63 30.83 20.15
C ASP A 355 3.62 29.67 19.93
N THR A 356 3.14 28.44 20.03
CA THR A 356 3.96 27.24 19.72
C THR A 356 4.50 27.27 18.30
N HIS A 357 3.72 27.72 17.33
CA HIS A 357 4.13 27.83 15.93
C HIS A 357 5.16 28.96 15.76
N ARG A 358 4.94 30.13 16.35
CA ARG A 358 5.85 31.31 16.32
C ARG A 358 7.20 31.01 16.97
N ASP A 359 7.20 30.24 18.05
CA ASP A 359 8.43 29.75 18.70
C ASP A 359 9.21 28.74 17.84
N GLY A 360 8.71 28.44 16.65
CA GLY A 360 9.34 27.49 15.75
C GLY A 360 9.27 26.05 16.26
N ARG A 361 8.39 25.70 17.20
CA ARG A 361 8.28 24.35 17.77
C ARG A 361 7.48 23.39 16.89
N GLY A 362 6.69 23.90 15.94
CA GLY A 362 5.89 23.13 14.99
C GLY A 362 4.48 23.68 14.82
N LEU A 363 3.65 22.95 14.10
CA LEU A 363 2.25 23.29 13.84
C LEU A 363 1.33 22.31 14.55
N ILE A 364 0.46 22.80 15.42
CA ILE A 364 -0.60 22.02 16.06
C ILE A 364 -1.94 22.54 15.57
N LEU A 365 -2.76 21.65 15.03
CA LEU A 365 -4.09 21.96 14.49
C LEU A 365 -5.15 21.35 15.42
N PRO A 366 -5.83 22.16 16.24
CA PRO A 366 -6.90 21.70 17.11
C PRO A 366 -8.18 21.45 16.31
N LEU A 367 -8.80 20.30 16.56
CA LEU A 367 -10.08 19.88 16.01
C LEU A 367 -10.98 19.40 17.15
N VAL A 368 -12.28 19.59 17.00
CA VAL A 368 -13.28 19.15 17.99
C VAL A 368 -14.25 18.15 17.38
N ASP A 369 -15.09 17.52 18.22
CA ASP A 369 -16.09 16.54 17.77
C ASP A 369 -16.91 17.03 16.57
N ASN A 370 -17.32 18.30 16.59
CA ASN A 370 -18.10 18.89 15.49
C ASN A 370 -17.32 18.90 14.16
N ASP A 371 -16.00 19.10 14.20
CA ASP A 371 -15.17 19.06 13.00
C ASP A 371 -15.10 17.62 12.43
N LEU A 372 -15.02 16.61 13.31
CA LEU A 372 -15.04 15.21 12.90
C LEU A 372 -16.41 14.80 12.33
N LEU A 373 -17.49 15.25 12.95
CA LEU A 373 -18.86 15.01 12.47
C LEU A 373 -19.10 15.67 11.11
N ALA A 374 -18.65 16.91 10.93
CA ALA A 374 -18.73 17.62 9.66
C ALA A 374 -17.92 16.89 8.55
N ALA A 375 -16.73 16.38 8.89
CA ALA A 375 -15.91 15.62 7.96
C ALA A 375 -16.57 14.30 7.50
N LEU A 376 -17.33 13.63 8.39
CA LEU A 376 -18.13 12.45 8.02
C LEU A 376 -19.27 12.82 7.05
N GLU A 377 -19.93 13.99 7.25
CA GLU A 377 -20.93 14.49 6.31
C GLU A 377 -20.33 14.84 4.95
N GLU A 378 -19.18 15.51 4.94
CA GLU A 378 -18.45 15.79 3.71
C GLU A 378 -18.12 14.51 2.95
N ARG A 379 -17.80 13.41 3.68
CA ARG A 379 -17.54 12.10 3.08
C ARG A 379 -18.80 11.47 2.47
N ILE A 380 -19.96 11.58 3.14
CA ILE A 380 -21.27 11.16 2.59
C ILE A 380 -21.60 11.98 1.33
N GLY A 381 -21.36 13.28 1.35
CA GLY A 381 -21.56 14.17 0.22
C GLY A 381 -20.57 14.00 -0.92
N HIS A 382 -19.70 12.96 -0.87
CA HIS A 382 -18.65 12.69 -1.87
C HIS A 382 -17.68 13.86 -2.10
N ILE A 383 -17.46 14.69 -1.08
CA ILE A 383 -16.42 15.71 -1.14
C ILE A 383 -15.06 15.02 -1.30
N GLU A 384 -14.30 15.41 -2.31
CA GLU A 384 -13.06 14.75 -2.71
C GLU A 384 -11.98 14.87 -1.63
N LEU A 385 -11.92 16.02 -0.95
CA LEU A 385 -10.98 16.32 0.12
C LEU A 385 -11.73 16.70 1.42
N PRO A 386 -12.35 15.72 2.12
CA PRO A 386 -13.02 16.00 3.39
C PRO A 386 -12.04 16.62 4.41
N LEU A 387 -12.56 17.48 5.30
CA LEU A 387 -11.82 18.22 6.32
C LEU A 387 -10.82 19.27 5.78
N GLU A 388 -10.64 19.36 4.46
CA GLU A 388 -9.65 20.24 3.82
C GLU A 388 -9.88 21.72 4.18
N ARG A 389 -11.12 22.20 4.03
CA ARG A 389 -11.49 23.57 4.34
C ARG A 389 -11.22 23.91 5.81
N ARG A 390 -11.61 23.04 6.72
CA ARG A 390 -11.42 23.24 8.14
C ARG A 390 -9.94 23.30 8.53
N LEU A 391 -9.13 22.40 7.99
CA LEU A 391 -7.68 22.42 8.22
C LEU A 391 -7.02 23.71 7.71
N GLN A 392 -7.48 24.24 6.57
CA GLN A 392 -7.00 25.51 6.04
C GLN A 392 -7.40 26.70 6.92
N GLU A 393 -8.66 26.74 7.40
CA GLU A 393 -9.14 27.78 8.30
C GLU A 393 -8.34 27.81 9.61
N VAL A 394 -8.15 26.66 10.24
CA VAL A 394 -7.35 26.55 11.47
C VAL A 394 -5.89 26.93 11.22
N TYR A 395 -5.31 26.48 10.11
CA TYR A 395 -3.96 26.87 9.73
C TYR A 395 -3.82 28.39 9.54
N ALA A 396 -4.77 29.03 8.87
CA ALA A 396 -4.76 30.46 8.66
C ALA A 396 -4.82 31.24 10.00
N GLN A 397 -5.62 30.78 10.95
CA GLN A 397 -5.70 31.38 12.29
C GLN A 397 -4.39 31.25 13.09
N ILE A 398 -3.59 30.21 12.84
CA ILE A 398 -2.36 29.94 13.59
C ILE A 398 -1.13 30.54 12.90
N ALA A 399 -1.02 30.41 11.59
CA ALA A 399 0.21 30.71 10.85
C ALA A 399 0.19 32.08 10.16
N LEU A 400 -0.97 32.69 9.98
CA LEU A 400 -1.15 34.01 9.37
C LEU A 400 -1.59 35.04 10.41
#